data_94ad49e0e555c6ac0b445948a0b3f165
#
_entry.id   94ad49e0e555c6ac0b445948a0b3f165
#
_cell.length_a   1.000
_cell.length_b   1.000
_cell.length_c   1.000
_cell.angle_alpha   90.00
_cell.angle_beta   90.00
_cell.angle_gamma   90.00
#
_symmetry.space_group_name_H-M   'P 1'
#
loop_
_entity.id
_entity.type
_entity.pdbx_description
1 polymer ?
#
loop_
_entity_poly.entity_id
_entity_poly.type
_entity_poly.pdbx_seq_one_letter_code
_entity_poly.pdbx_strand_id
1 'polypeptide(L)'
;MNASTKKGKGLGEYMPLAFAAGIGSMLGSGIIVGLSATIVVWQEGLGLDTTQVGLLSGILTFAIAFGSLFGGRLADKIGRVLFYAIGAAICVFAPNFTVLLIGLIIAGLASGADLPVSMTIVSHDAPDEATAAQLVSTTQVFWQVGVFISFICAFLVSAMQGATGGRVVFAILAVFAVIAWLWRLLSPTFRRFHEAADVRDAARPAVVGNGKVSVTKV
;
A
#
# COMPACT_ATOMS: atom_id res chain seq x y z
N MET A 1 -2.23 -39.15 -27.31
CA MET A 1 -1.61 -38.08 -26.55
C MET A 1 -2.46 -36.82 -26.70
N ASN A 2 -3.47 -36.63 -25.85
CA ASN A 2 -4.30 -35.44 -25.86
C ASN A 2 -3.76 -34.51 -24.76
N ALA A 3 -2.94 -33.54 -25.15
CA ALA A 3 -2.66 -32.39 -24.34
C ALA A 3 -3.92 -31.52 -24.28
N SER A 4 -4.77 -31.76 -23.31
CA SER A 4 -5.86 -30.84 -22.96
C SER A 4 -5.20 -29.53 -22.52
N THR A 5 -5.08 -28.59 -23.43
CA THR A 5 -4.80 -27.19 -23.13
C THR A 5 -5.95 -26.69 -22.25
N LYS A 6 -5.79 -26.78 -20.95
CA LYS A 6 -6.60 -26.00 -20.01
C LYS A 6 -6.45 -24.55 -20.44
N LYS A 7 -7.50 -24.02 -21.06
CA LYS A 7 -7.62 -22.60 -21.40
C LYS A 7 -7.33 -21.82 -20.11
N GLY A 8 -6.16 -21.16 -20.05
CA GLY A 8 -5.78 -20.37 -18.88
C GLY A 8 -6.91 -19.38 -18.59
N LYS A 9 -7.28 -19.26 -17.34
CA LYS A 9 -8.24 -18.26 -16.88
C LYS A 9 -7.73 -16.91 -17.38
N GLY A 10 -8.58 -16.13 -18.03
CA GLY A 10 -8.15 -14.85 -18.63
C GLY A 10 -7.71 -13.86 -17.54
N LEU A 11 -6.82 -12.93 -17.90
CA LEU A 11 -6.31 -11.85 -17.02
C LEU A 11 -7.44 -11.16 -16.21
N GLY A 12 -8.63 -11.03 -16.80
CA GLY A 12 -9.80 -10.43 -16.16
C GLY A 12 -10.25 -11.12 -14.87
N GLU A 13 -9.98 -12.42 -14.73
CA GLU A 13 -10.36 -13.16 -13.52
C GLU A 13 -9.46 -12.79 -12.31
N TYR A 14 -8.22 -12.35 -12.58
CA TYR A 14 -7.25 -11.93 -11.57
C TYR A 14 -7.27 -10.41 -11.33
N MET A 15 -8.05 -9.65 -12.09
CA MET A 15 -8.16 -8.19 -11.90
C MET A 15 -8.56 -7.78 -10.47
N PRO A 16 -9.48 -8.47 -9.75
CA PRO A 16 -9.77 -8.10 -8.37
C PRO A 16 -8.55 -8.16 -7.46
N LEU A 17 -7.62 -9.10 -7.70
CA LEU A 17 -6.37 -9.21 -6.97
C LEU A 17 -5.45 -8.00 -7.26
N ALA A 18 -5.31 -7.64 -8.56
CA ALA A 18 -4.56 -6.46 -8.97
C ALA A 18 -5.16 -5.15 -8.40
N PHE A 19 -6.48 -5.03 -8.40
CA PHE A 19 -7.15 -3.87 -7.79
C PHE A 19 -6.85 -3.72 -6.32
N ALA A 20 -6.87 -4.81 -5.58
CA ALA A 20 -6.62 -4.76 -4.15
C ALA A 20 -5.18 -4.41 -3.78
N ALA A 21 -4.22 -4.98 -4.52
CA ALA A 21 -2.82 -4.61 -4.38
C ALA A 21 -2.58 -3.17 -4.88
N GLY A 22 -3.25 -2.79 -5.98
CA GLY A 22 -3.18 -1.46 -6.58
C GLY A 22 -3.64 -0.35 -5.64
N ILE A 23 -4.72 -0.57 -4.88
CA ILE A 23 -5.20 0.41 -3.90
C ILE A 23 -4.12 0.69 -2.83
N GLY A 24 -3.39 -0.32 -2.38
CA GLY A 24 -2.25 -0.14 -1.48
C GLY A 24 -1.15 0.73 -2.10
N SER A 25 -0.81 0.48 -3.36
CA SER A 25 0.15 1.30 -4.12
C SER A 25 -0.34 2.75 -4.29
N MET A 26 -1.62 2.94 -4.56
CA MET A 26 -2.26 4.26 -4.66
C MET A 26 -2.17 5.04 -3.34
N LEU A 27 -2.43 4.40 -2.21
CA LEU A 27 -2.32 5.02 -0.89
C LEU A 27 -0.86 5.34 -0.55
N GLY A 28 0.08 4.46 -0.91
CA GLY A 28 1.51 4.67 -0.70
C GLY A 28 2.03 5.89 -1.46
N SER A 29 1.70 6.04 -2.73
CA SER A 29 2.04 7.24 -3.50
C SER A 29 1.30 8.47 -2.97
N GLY A 30 0.05 8.28 -2.55
CA GLY A 30 -0.81 9.34 -2.01
C GLY A 30 -0.19 10.05 -0.83
N ILE A 31 0.38 9.33 0.15
CA ILE A 31 0.96 9.97 1.33
C ILE A 31 2.26 10.71 1.01
N ILE A 32 3.11 10.14 0.13
CA ILE A 32 4.37 10.77 -0.26
C ILE A 32 4.10 12.08 -1.01
N VAL A 33 3.27 12.00 -2.05
CA VAL A 33 2.97 13.15 -2.89
C VAL A 33 2.03 14.11 -2.16
N GLY A 34 1.07 13.62 -1.37
CA GLY A 34 0.18 14.44 -0.56
C GLY A 34 0.93 15.30 0.44
N LEU A 35 1.92 14.75 1.16
CA LEU A 35 2.80 15.54 2.01
C LEU A 35 3.61 16.54 1.21
N SER A 36 4.31 16.09 0.16
CA SER A 36 5.19 16.95 -0.64
C SER A 36 4.45 18.12 -1.28
N ALA A 37 3.25 17.88 -1.82
CA ALA A 37 2.44 18.89 -2.48
C ALA A 37 1.78 19.87 -1.49
N THR A 38 1.63 19.49 -0.22
CA THR A 38 1.03 20.35 0.82
C THR A 38 2.03 20.82 1.87
N ILE A 39 3.33 20.59 1.67
CA ILE A 39 4.34 20.86 2.69
C ILE A 39 4.41 22.34 3.09
N VAL A 40 4.24 23.25 2.13
CA VAL A 40 4.20 24.69 2.39
C VAL A 40 2.96 25.07 3.21
N VAL A 41 1.82 24.46 2.91
CA VAL A 41 0.57 24.67 3.64
C VAL A 41 0.70 24.21 5.11
N TRP A 42 1.39 23.09 5.35
CA TRP A 42 1.72 22.65 6.69
C TRP A 42 2.71 23.56 7.39
N GLN A 43 3.74 24.04 6.66
CA GLN A 43 4.74 24.94 7.20
C GLN A 43 4.10 26.25 7.69
N GLU A 44 3.31 26.90 6.86
CA GLU A 44 2.63 28.15 7.20
C GLU A 44 1.57 27.95 8.28
N GLY A 45 0.78 26.90 8.18
CA GLY A 45 -0.34 26.65 9.06
C GLY A 45 0.03 26.21 10.48
N LEU A 46 1.17 25.55 10.67
CA LEU A 46 1.66 25.12 11.96
C LEU A 46 2.89 25.92 12.45
N GLY A 47 3.33 26.92 11.68
CA GLY A 47 4.50 27.73 12.01
C GLY A 47 5.80 26.92 12.06
N LEU A 48 6.00 25.99 11.12
CA LEU A 48 7.14 25.11 11.10
C LEU A 48 8.38 25.81 10.55
N ASP A 49 9.53 25.56 11.16
CA ASP A 49 10.81 25.98 10.62
C ASP A 49 11.28 25.04 9.49
N THR A 50 12.31 25.47 8.75
CA THR A 50 12.86 24.70 7.62
C THR A 50 13.42 23.34 8.05
N THR A 51 13.95 23.24 9.27
CA THR A 51 14.47 21.98 9.82
C THR A 51 13.35 21.00 10.06
N GLN A 52 12.24 21.47 10.63
CA GLN A 52 11.04 20.67 10.88
C GLN A 52 10.40 20.17 9.57
N VAL A 53 10.35 21.03 8.55
CA VAL A 53 9.90 20.63 7.20
C VAL A 53 10.77 19.52 6.61
N GLY A 54 12.09 19.67 6.70
CA GLY A 54 13.03 18.64 6.28
C GLY A 54 12.87 17.34 7.04
N LEU A 55 12.64 17.42 8.36
CA LEU A 55 12.40 16.26 9.21
C LEU A 55 11.09 15.52 8.86
N LEU A 56 10.00 16.22 8.55
CA LEU A 56 8.75 15.58 8.12
C LEU A 56 8.95 14.72 6.86
N SER A 57 9.63 15.27 5.86
CA SER A 57 9.91 14.56 4.61
C SER A 57 10.89 13.41 4.80
N GLY A 58 11.95 13.64 5.57
CA GLY A 58 12.98 12.64 5.87
C GLY A 58 12.43 11.48 6.68
N ILE A 59 11.67 11.77 7.74
CA ILE A 59 11.13 10.73 8.62
C ILE A 59 10.05 9.90 7.93
N LEU A 60 9.22 10.51 7.07
CA LEU A 60 8.26 9.76 6.25
C LEU A 60 8.99 8.75 5.36
N THR A 61 10.01 9.19 4.64
CA THR A 61 10.80 8.32 3.76
C THR A 61 11.49 7.20 4.55
N PHE A 62 12.09 7.55 5.70
CA PHE A 62 12.73 6.58 6.58
C PHE A 62 11.72 5.57 7.15
N ALA A 63 10.54 6.03 7.57
CA ALA A 63 9.48 5.16 8.06
C ALA A 63 8.98 4.18 6.99
N ILE A 64 8.85 4.63 5.73
CA ILE A 64 8.51 3.77 4.60
C ILE A 64 9.60 2.72 4.38
N ALA A 65 10.87 3.11 4.35
CA ALA A 65 11.98 2.18 4.17
C ALA A 65 12.04 1.15 5.31
N PHE A 66 11.89 1.61 6.55
CA PHE A 66 11.87 0.72 7.72
C PHE A 66 10.65 -0.21 7.71
N GLY A 67 9.48 0.32 7.33
CA GLY A 67 8.25 -0.45 7.17
C GLY A 67 8.39 -1.56 6.12
N SER A 68 9.07 -1.31 5.01
CA SER A 68 9.29 -2.32 3.97
C SER A 68 10.20 -3.47 4.40
N LEU A 69 11.15 -3.19 5.31
CA LEU A 69 12.08 -4.22 5.83
C LEU A 69 11.46 -5.06 6.96
N PHE A 70 10.72 -4.44 7.87
CA PHE A 70 10.28 -5.07 9.11
C PHE A 70 8.76 -5.19 9.25
N GLY A 71 8.00 -4.49 8.41
CA GLY A 71 6.55 -4.32 8.56
C GLY A 71 5.71 -5.54 8.21
N GLY A 72 6.26 -6.51 7.46
CA GLY A 72 5.50 -7.69 7.01
C GLY A 72 4.84 -8.45 8.17
N ARG A 73 5.61 -8.77 9.22
CA ARG A 73 5.11 -9.55 10.37
C ARG A 73 4.18 -8.76 11.29
N LEU A 74 4.39 -7.44 11.43
CA LEU A 74 3.60 -6.60 12.33
C LEU A 74 2.25 -6.25 11.71
N ALA A 75 2.24 -6.06 10.41
CA ALA A 75 1.08 -5.62 9.66
C ALA A 75 0.06 -6.73 9.36
N ASP A 76 0.47 -7.99 9.40
CA ASP A 76 -0.42 -9.14 9.13
C ASP A 76 -1.46 -9.36 10.23
N LYS A 77 -1.15 -8.95 11.47
CA LYS A 77 -2.05 -9.12 12.62
C LYS A 77 -3.19 -8.10 12.72
N ILE A 78 -2.99 -6.87 12.25
CA ILE A 78 -3.92 -5.74 12.51
C ILE A 78 -4.50 -5.17 11.21
N GLY A 79 -3.92 -5.51 10.06
CA GLY A 79 -4.33 -4.97 8.76
C GLY A 79 -3.60 -3.66 8.42
N ARG A 80 -2.67 -3.75 7.48
CA ARG A 80 -1.79 -2.65 7.03
C ARG A 80 -2.55 -1.38 6.64
N VAL A 81 -3.66 -1.56 5.92
CA VAL A 81 -4.49 -0.45 5.44
C VAL A 81 -5.18 0.29 6.59
N LEU A 82 -5.56 -0.44 7.65
CA LEU A 82 -6.12 0.19 8.86
C LEU A 82 -5.07 1.02 9.60
N PHE A 83 -3.84 0.51 9.71
CA PHE A 83 -2.72 1.27 10.28
C PHE A 83 -2.43 2.55 9.51
N TYR A 84 -2.47 2.47 8.17
CA TYR A 84 -2.35 3.64 7.32
C TYR A 84 -3.48 4.66 7.59
N ALA A 85 -4.73 4.19 7.66
CA ALA A 85 -5.88 5.05 7.96
C ALA A 85 -5.76 5.76 9.32
N ILE A 86 -5.27 5.05 10.34
CA ILE A 86 -5.01 5.63 11.67
C ILE A 86 -3.93 6.72 11.58
N GLY A 87 -2.80 6.44 10.93
CA GLY A 87 -1.73 7.42 10.76
C GLY A 87 -2.19 8.67 10.01
N ALA A 88 -2.93 8.48 8.90
CA ALA A 88 -3.51 9.58 8.14
C ALA A 88 -4.53 10.38 8.97
N ALA A 89 -5.37 9.71 9.76
CA ALA A 89 -6.32 10.39 10.64
C ALA A 89 -5.61 11.21 11.73
N ILE A 90 -4.51 10.71 12.30
CA ILE A 90 -3.69 11.49 13.25
C ILE A 90 -3.16 12.77 12.59
N CYS A 91 -2.71 12.68 11.32
CA CYS A 91 -2.28 13.87 10.56
C CYS A 91 -3.42 14.87 10.37
N VAL A 92 -4.66 14.42 10.10
CA VAL A 92 -5.84 15.30 9.96
C VAL A 92 -6.06 16.15 11.21
N PHE A 93 -5.94 15.54 12.37
CA PHE A 93 -6.18 16.21 13.66
C PHE A 93 -4.90 16.81 14.28
N ALA A 94 -3.78 16.82 13.57
CA ALA A 94 -2.52 17.31 14.10
C ALA A 94 -2.58 18.81 14.44
N PRO A 95 -2.43 19.20 15.72
CA PRO A 95 -2.40 20.60 16.14
C PRO A 95 -0.99 21.19 16.07
N ASN A 96 0.05 20.38 15.97
CA ASN A 96 1.44 20.79 16.02
C ASN A 96 2.36 19.80 15.28
N PHE A 97 3.63 20.17 15.15
CA PHE A 97 4.68 19.36 14.51
C PHE A 97 4.76 17.93 15.06
N THR A 98 4.76 17.75 16.36
CA THR A 98 4.98 16.44 16.99
C THR A 98 3.88 15.44 16.64
N VAL A 99 2.62 15.88 16.70
CA VAL A 99 1.49 15.00 16.36
C VAL A 99 1.47 14.67 14.86
N LEU A 100 1.79 15.66 14.01
CA LEU A 100 1.93 15.44 12.57
C LEU A 100 3.05 14.42 12.28
N LEU A 101 4.19 14.55 12.94
CA LEU A 101 5.32 13.64 12.80
C LEU A 101 4.96 12.20 13.20
N ILE A 102 4.26 12.01 14.32
CA ILE A 102 3.78 10.70 14.77
C ILE A 102 2.82 10.08 13.75
N GLY A 103 1.88 10.86 13.23
CA GLY A 103 0.95 10.41 12.18
C GLY A 103 1.68 9.94 10.93
N LEU A 104 2.69 10.71 10.48
CA LEU A 104 3.52 10.37 9.33
C LEU A 104 4.36 9.11 9.55
N ILE A 105 4.92 8.91 10.74
CA ILE A 105 5.66 7.68 11.09
C ILE A 105 4.73 6.47 10.96
N ILE A 106 3.55 6.52 11.58
CA ILE A 106 2.59 5.40 11.57
C ILE A 106 2.14 5.10 10.14
N ALA A 107 1.73 6.12 9.39
CA ALA A 107 1.27 5.95 8.02
C ALA A 107 2.41 5.52 7.08
N GLY A 108 3.64 6.02 7.27
CA GLY A 108 4.82 5.64 6.52
C GLY A 108 5.21 4.18 6.75
N LEU A 109 5.24 3.72 8.00
CA LEU A 109 5.49 2.32 8.34
C LEU A 109 4.45 1.40 7.69
N ALA A 110 3.17 1.77 7.76
CA ALA A 110 2.08 1.01 7.15
C ALA A 110 2.20 0.94 5.61
N SER A 111 2.48 2.07 4.98
CA SER A 111 2.69 2.18 3.53
C SER A 111 3.89 1.35 3.07
N GLY A 112 5.02 1.45 3.80
CA GLY A 112 6.23 0.68 3.51
C GLY A 112 6.00 -0.82 3.62
N ALA A 113 5.22 -1.28 4.61
CA ALA A 113 4.89 -2.68 4.78
C ALA A 113 3.94 -3.22 3.70
N ASP A 114 3.02 -2.40 3.19
CA ASP A 114 2.02 -2.84 2.21
C ASP A 114 2.62 -3.08 0.81
N LEU A 115 3.58 -2.26 0.38
CA LEU A 115 4.15 -2.32 -0.95
C LEU A 115 4.76 -3.69 -1.31
N PRO A 116 5.78 -4.20 -0.58
CA PRO A 116 6.41 -5.47 -0.94
C PRO A 116 5.46 -6.65 -0.74
N VAL A 117 4.62 -6.61 0.28
CA VAL A 117 3.70 -7.72 0.56
C VAL A 117 2.58 -7.81 -0.47
N SER A 118 2.02 -6.68 -0.89
CA SER A 118 1.01 -6.66 -1.95
C SER A 118 1.57 -7.20 -3.27
N MET A 119 2.81 -6.84 -3.63
CA MET A 119 3.47 -7.37 -4.83
C MET A 119 3.77 -8.88 -4.69
N THR A 120 4.20 -9.34 -3.53
CA THR A 120 4.47 -10.76 -3.27
C THR A 120 3.20 -11.59 -3.38
N ILE A 121 2.09 -11.14 -2.78
CA ILE A 121 0.80 -11.82 -2.87
C ILE A 121 0.33 -11.90 -4.32
N VAL A 122 0.41 -10.81 -5.07
CA VAL A 122 -0.01 -10.78 -6.49
C VAL A 122 0.84 -11.73 -7.32
N SER A 123 2.15 -11.77 -7.08
CA SER A 123 3.06 -12.68 -7.81
C SER A 123 2.83 -14.14 -7.43
N HIS A 124 2.60 -14.43 -6.15
CA HIS A 124 2.35 -15.77 -5.64
C HIS A 124 1.00 -16.33 -6.11
N ASP A 125 -0.05 -15.51 -6.05
CA ASP A 125 -1.41 -15.94 -6.37
C ASP A 125 -1.68 -16.01 -7.88
N ALA A 126 -0.80 -15.43 -8.71
CA ALA A 126 -0.89 -15.51 -10.17
C ALA A 126 -0.67 -16.95 -10.67
N PRO A 127 -1.33 -17.36 -11.78
CA PRO A 127 -1.23 -18.72 -12.30
C PRO A 127 0.10 -19.03 -13.00
N ASP A 128 0.75 -18.01 -13.53
CA ASP A 128 2.01 -18.07 -14.29
C ASP A 128 2.78 -16.75 -14.22
N GLU A 129 4.06 -16.78 -14.59
CA GLU A 129 4.96 -15.62 -14.51
C GLU A 129 4.51 -14.44 -15.39
N ALA A 130 3.93 -14.72 -16.58
CA ALA A 130 3.48 -13.66 -17.48
C ALA A 130 2.29 -12.91 -16.89
N THR A 131 1.33 -13.64 -16.30
CA THR A 131 0.19 -13.04 -15.58
C THR A 131 0.67 -12.30 -14.34
N ALA A 132 1.62 -12.85 -13.58
CA ALA A 132 2.22 -12.18 -12.43
C ALA A 132 2.83 -10.82 -12.81
N ALA A 133 3.64 -10.80 -13.89
CA ALA A 133 4.26 -9.57 -14.38
C ALA A 133 3.21 -8.51 -14.79
N GLN A 134 2.14 -8.93 -15.47
CA GLN A 134 1.07 -8.02 -15.86
C GLN A 134 0.29 -7.46 -14.67
N LEU A 135 -0.01 -8.29 -13.66
CA LEU A 135 -0.70 -7.86 -12.46
C LEU A 135 0.16 -6.90 -11.63
N VAL A 136 1.46 -7.19 -11.47
CA VAL A 136 2.41 -6.29 -10.82
C VAL A 136 2.52 -4.97 -11.58
N SER A 137 2.59 -5.00 -12.92
CA SER A 137 2.59 -3.78 -13.74
C SER A 137 1.32 -2.95 -13.54
N THR A 138 0.18 -3.60 -13.39
CA THR A 138 -1.10 -2.92 -13.09
C THR A 138 -1.05 -2.16 -11.76
N THR A 139 -0.37 -2.69 -10.74
CA THR A 139 -0.21 -1.97 -9.47
C THR A 139 0.56 -0.65 -9.62
N GLN A 140 1.49 -0.58 -10.60
CA GLN A 140 2.22 0.66 -10.89
C GLN A 140 1.32 1.72 -11.55
N VAL A 141 0.32 1.30 -12.34
CA VAL A 141 -0.70 2.24 -12.85
C VAL A 141 -1.47 2.85 -11.68
N PHE A 142 -1.87 2.06 -10.69
CA PHE A 142 -2.52 2.58 -9.48
C PHE A 142 -1.63 3.53 -8.68
N TRP A 143 -0.32 3.27 -8.64
CA TRP A 143 0.64 4.20 -8.04
C TRP A 143 0.55 5.58 -8.72
N GLN A 144 0.56 5.64 -10.06
CA GLN A 144 0.44 6.90 -10.79
C GLN A 144 -0.92 7.57 -10.61
N VAL A 145 -1.99 6.80 -10.51
CA VAL A 145 -3.33 7.33 -10.18
C VAL A 145 -3.31 8.01 -8.81
N GLY A 146 -2.65 7.42 -7.81
CA GLY A 146 -2.49 8.03 -6.49
C GLY A 146 -1.70 9.34 -6.52
N VAL A 147 -0.61 9.39 -7.31
CA VAL A 147 0.16 10.62 -7.56
C VAL A 147 -0.74 11.70 -8.16
N PHE A 148 -1.49 11.36 -9.20
CA PHE A 148 -2.35 12.31 -9.91
C PHE A 148 -3.47 12.85 -9.02
N ILE A 149 -4.15 11.98 -8.27
CA ILE A 149 -5.19 12.37 -7.32
C ILE A 149 -4.61 13.33 -6.26
N SER A 150 -3.43 13.02 -5.72
CA SER A 150 -2.80 13.86 -4.69
C SER A 150 -2.46 15.26 -5.20
N PHE A 151 -1.98 15.39 -6.43
CA PHE A 151 -1.73 16.69 -7.04
C PHE A 151 -3.03 17.47 -7.29
N ILE A 152 -4.09 16.81 -7.80
CA ILE A 152 -5.39 17.45 -7.96
C ILE A 152 -5.92 17.93 -6.61
N CYS A 153 -5.88 17.09 -5.59
CA CYS A 153 -6.34 17.48 -4.25
C CYS A 153 -5.53 18.67 -3.72
N ALA A 154 -4.19 18.62 -3.83
CA ALA A 154 -3.33 19.71 -3.40
C ALA A 154 -3.64 21.04 -4.15
N PHE A 155 -3.89 20.95 -5.46
CA PHE A 155 -4.29 22.12 -6.25
C PHE A 155 -5.62 22.69 -5.77
N LEU A 156 -6.63 21.85 -5.55
CA LEU A 156 -7.95 22.29 -5.10
C LEU A 156 -7.92 22.93 -3.69
N VAL A 157 -7.01 22.50 -2.83
CA VAL A 157 -6.89 23.03 -1.46
C VAL A 157 -5.86 24.15 -1.34
N SER A 158 -5.16 24.51 -2.42
CA SER A 158 -4.09 25.52 -2.41
C SER A 158 -4.55 26.91 -1.95
N ALA A 159 -5.84 27.23 -2.14
CA ALA A 159 -6.46 28.49 -1.69
C ALA A 159 -6.92 28.46 -0.22
N MET A 160 -6.82 27.31 0.46
CA MET A 160 -7.23 27.18 1.87
C MET A 160 -6.17 27.76 2.80
N GLN A 161 -6.62 28.52 3.80
CA GLN A 161 -5.72 29.16 4.75
C GLN A 161 -5.21 28.19 5.82
N GLY A 162 -3.98 28.42 6.28
CA GLY A 162 -3.34 27.65 7.34
C GLY A 162 -3.18 26.17 6.98
N ALA A 163 -3.07 25.28 7.97
CA ALA A 163 -2.91 23.85 7.77
C ALA A 163 -4.16 23.14 7.23
N THR A 164 -5.25 23.83 6.96
CA THR A 164 -6.53 23.23 6.56
C THR A 164 -6.43 22.47 5.26
N GLY A 165 -5.73 23.00 4.27
CA GLY A 165 -5.52 22.32 2.98
C GLY A 165 -4.80 20.98 3.14
N GLY A 166 -3.72 20.94 3.93
CA GLY A 166 -3.01 19.71 4.24
C GLY A 166 -3.89 18.68 4.94
N ARG A 167 -4.68 19.11 5.93
CA ARG A 167 -5.63 18.25 6.65
C ARG A 167 -6.68 17.65 5.73
N VAL A 168 -7.22 18.42 4.79
CA VAL A 168 -8.21 17.94 3.80
C VAL A 168 -7.60 16.85 2.92
N VAL A 169 -6.39 17.03 2.41
CA VAL A 169 -5.72 16.01 1.61
C VAL A 169 -5.53 14.72 2.40
N PHE A 170 -5.05 14.81 3.64
CA PHE A 170 -4.90 13.64 4.49
C PHE A 170 -6.25 13.02 4.90
N ALA A 171 -7.32 13.82 5.06
CA ALA A 171 -8.67 13.30 5.30
C ALA A 171 -9.18 12.48 4.11
N ILE A 172 -8.96 12.95 2.89
CA ILE A 172 -9.30 12.21 1.67
C ILE A 172 -8.54 10.87 1.65
N LEU A 173 -7.24 10.87 1.91
CA LEU A 173 -6.43 9.66 1.97
C LEU A 173 -6.92 8.70 3.07
N ALA A 174 -7.28 9.20 4.25
CA ALA A 174 -7.82 8.40 5.34
C ALA A 174 -9.16 7.75 4.95
N VAL A 175 -10.06 8.49 4.31
CA VAL A 175 -11.34 7.96 3.81
C VAL A 175 -11.13 6.87 2.78
N PHE A 176 -10.24 7.08 1.79
CA PHE A 176 -9.91 6.06 0.81
C PHE A 176 -9.31 4.80 1.47
N ALA A 177 -8.46 4.98 2.48
CA ALA A 177 -7.88 3.87 3.23
C ALA A 177 -8.96 3.08 4.01
N VAL A 178 -9.90 3.75 4.65
CA VAL A 178 -11.01 3.09 5.35
C VAL A 178 -11.90 2.33 4.36
N ILE A 179 -12.24 2.91 3.22
CA ILE A 179 -13.01 2.25 2.17
C ILE A 179 -12.27 1.01 1.65
N ALA A 180 -10.97 1.12 1.40
CA ALA A 180 -10.14 0.01 0.95
C ALA A 180 -10.05 -1.11 2.00
N TRP A 181 -9.93 -0.74 3.27
CA TRP A 181 -9.91 -1.70 4.38
C TRP A 181 -11.24 -2.45 4.49
N LEU A 182 -12.38 -1.73 4.49
CA LEU A 182 -13.72 -2.33 4.52
C LEU A 182 -13.94 -3.25 3.32
N TRP A 183 -13.53 -2.83 2.13
CA TRP A 183 -13.67 -3.66 0.94
C TRP A 183 -12.84 -4.95 1.03
N ARG A 184 -11.59 -4.88 1.51
CA ARG A 184 -10.76 -6.07 1.74
C ARG A 184 -11.38 -7.01 2.78
N LEU A 185 -12.01 -6.47 3.82
CA LEU A 185 -12.64 -7.23 4.89
C LEU A 185 -13.91 -7.95 4.42
N LEU A 186 -14.69 -7.31 3.57
CA LEU A 186 -15.96 -7.82 3.08
C LEU A 186 -15.82 -8.70 1.83
N SER A 187 -14.70 -8.65 1.12
CA SER A 187 -14.53 -9.39 -0.13
C SER A 187 -14.06 -10.83 0.10
N PRO A 188 -14.85 -11.84 -0.23
CA PRO A 188 -14.44 -13.24 -0.15
C PRO A 188 -13.43 -13.63 -1.22
N THR A 189 -13.20 -12.77 -2.21
CA THR A 189 -12.38 -13.04 -3.40
C THR A 189 -10.92 -13.28 -3.03
N PHE A 190 -10.38 -12.55 -2.04
CA PHE A 190 -9.01 -12.72 -1.57
C PHE A 190 -8.75 -14.10 -0.98
N ARG A 191 -9.65 -14.56 -0.12
CA ARG A 191 -9.52 -15.88 0.51
C ARG A 191 -9.48 -17.00 -0.54
N ARG A 192 -10.29 -16.90 -1.59
CA ARG A 192 -10.34 -17.90 -2.67
C ARG A 192 -9.06 -17.94 -3.50
N PHE A 193 -8.44 -16.78 -3.78
CA PHE A 193 -7.17 -16.75 -4.52
C PHE A 193 -6.03 -17.33 -3.67
N HIS A 194 -5.97 -16.98 -2.41
CA HIS A 194 -4.95 -17.48 -1.49
C HIS A 194 -5.07 -18.99 -1.29
N GLU A 195 -6.26 -19.50 -1.00
CA GLU A 195 -6.52 -20.94 -0.90
C GLU A 195 -6.16 -21.71 -2.19
N ALA A 196 -6.44 -21.12 -3.36
CA ALA A 196 -6.07 -21.73 -4.64
C ALA A 196 -4.56 -21.74 -4.89
N ALA A 197 -3.83 -20.74 -4.40
CA ALA A 197 -2.37 -20.67 -4.47
C ALA A 197 -1.74 -21.69 -3.55
N ASP A 198 -2.20 -21.81 -2.31
CA ASP A 198 -1.72 -22.80 -1.34
C ASP A 198 -1.90 -24.24 -1.85
N VAL A 199 -3.03 -24.53 -2.48
CA VAL A 199 -3.28 -25.85 -3.11
C VAL A 199 -2.30 -26.12 -4.25
N ARG A 200 -1.96 -25.09 -5.05
CA ARG A 200 -0.97 -25.23 -6.14
C ARG A 200 0.43 -25.52 -5.58
N ASP A 201 0.82 -24.81 -4.52
CA ASP A 201 2.14 -24.98 -3.91
C ASP A 201 2.27 -26.35 -3.20
N ALA A 202 1.21 -26.81 -2.56
CA ALA A 202 1.15 -28.15 -1.99
C ALA A 202 1.24 -29.26 -3.07
N ALA A 203 0.79 -28.98 -4.29
CA ALA A 203 0.84 -29.91 -5.42
C ALA A 203 2.16 -29.85 -6.20
N ARG A 204 3.04 -28.88 -5.95
CA ARG A 204 4.37 -28.82 -6.57
C ARG A 204 5.25 -29.92 -6.02
N PRO A 205 5.87 -30.75 -6.89
CA PRO A 205 6.83 -31.73 -6.41
C PRO A 205 7.99 -31.03 -5.72
N ALA A 206 8.40 -31.53 -4.56
CA ALA A 206 9.56 -31.02 -3.85
C ALA A 206 10.77 -31.01 -4.79
N VAL A 207 11.40 -29.85 -4.97
CA VAL A 207 12.63 -29.77 -5.77
C VAL A 207 13.70 -30.52 -5.01
N VAL A 208 14.09 -31.69 -5.52
CA VAL A 208 15.14 -32.50 -4.96
C VAL A 208 16.48 -31.83 -5.30
N GLY A 209 16.94 -30.96 -4.43
CA GLY A 209 18.31 -30.47 -4.44
C GLY A 209 19.23 -31.50 -3.78
N ASN A 210 20.07 -32.13 -4.58
CA ASN A 210 21.23 -32.90 -4.14
C ASN A 210 20.99 -33.87 -2.95
N GLY A 211 20.01 -34.77 -3.06
CA GLY A 211 19.90 -35.93 -2.17
C GLY A 211 19.34 -35.69 -0.76
N LYS A 212 18.88 -34.50 -0.43
CA LYS A 212 18.17 -34.23 0.84
C LYS A 212 16.80 -33.62 0.60
N VAL A 213 15.74 -34.34 0.92
CA VAL A 213 14.37 -33.84 0.94
C VAL A 213 14.21 -32.97 2.18
N SER A 214 14.15 -31.63 1.99
CA SER A 214 13.78 -30.71 3.06
C SER A 214 12.31 -30.35 2.88
N VAL A 215 11.45 -30.91 3.72
CA VAL A 215 10.06 -30.48 3.83
C VAL A 215 10.05 -29.29 4.79
N THR A 216 10.11 -28.08 4.23
CA THR A 216 9.88 -26.87 5.03
C THR A 216 8.39 -26.68 5.18
N LYS A 217 7.85 -27.05 6.35
CA LYS A 217 6.52 -26.60 6.76
C LYS A 217 6.63 -25.13 7.13
N VAL A 218 5.95 -24.27 6.40
CA VAL A 218 5.69 -22.88 6.78
C VAL A 218 4.40 -22.79 7.57
#